data_f8af364a605fde20293f161e3938ab48
#
_entry.id   f8af364a605fde20293f161e3938ab48
#
_cell.length_a   1.000
_cell.length_b   1.000
_cell.length_c   1.000
_cell.angle_alpha   90.00
_cell.angle_beta   90.00
_cell.angle_gamma   90.00
#
_symmetry.space_group_name_H-M   'P 1'
#
loop_
_entity.id
_entity.type
_entity.pdbx_description
1 polymer ?
#
loop_
_entity_poly.entity_id
_entity_poly.type
_entity_poly.pdbx_seq_one_letter_code
_entity_poly.pdbx_strand_id
1 'polypeptide(L)'
;MDFENLVNLIVEEVYKKLENRTEEIFNEKKKLIVLWEDSLDKYKEELIKEYDIYNYEDGIKDCDAIVVSKLCLRGLANLANGMNVSNEERFILKMIMKGKKVFVINSGVEYKRYSKTAPKILYNKYVEFEEKLKDYGVKFIDSLTEIKQFKDLGKNNIVKEEISEKCESCSEKSLELRNKKLIVESDLRKLYKKDMKEVIIDKKSIITPLANDFIRIQKLNIKRV
;
A
#
# COMPACT_ATOMS: atom_id res chain seq x y z
N MET A 1 44.75 -34.70 -20.08
CA MET A 1 43.45 -34.16 -19.60
C MET A 1 43.24 -32.88 -20.39
N ASP A 2 42.31 -32.89 -21.34
CA ASP A 2 42.11 -31.75 -22.22
C ASP A 2 41.50 -30.61 -21.46
N PHE A 3 42.06 -29.43 -21.64
CA PHE A 3 41.67 -28.20 -20.97
C PHE A 3 40.18 -27.86 -21.23
N GLU A 4 39.67 -28.20 -22.42
CA GLU A 4 38.26 -28.07 -22.80
C GLU A 4 37.32 -28.95 -21.95
N ASN A 5 37.73 -30.16 -21.64
CA ASN A 5 36.91 -31.05 -20.79
C ASN A 5 36.86 -30.56 -19.34
N LEU A 6 37.91 -29.92 -18.85
CA LEU A 6 37.94 -29.33 -17.51
C LEU A 6 37.02 -28.09 -17.44
N VAL A 7 37.07 -27.26 -18.47
CA VAL A 7 36.19 -26.09 -18.57
C VAL A 7 34.72 -26.49 -18.63
N ASN A 8 34.37 -27.49 -19.43
CA ASN A 8 32.99 -27.99 -19.52
C ASN A 8 32.49 -28.57 -18.20
N LEU A 9 33.31 -29.32 -17.47
CA LEU A 9 32.95 -29.82 -16.15
C LEU A 9 32.71 -28.71 -15.12
N ILE A 10 33.56 -27.67 -15.14
CA ILE A 10 33.37 -26.51 -14.25
C ILE A 10 32.10 -25.78 -14.59
N VAL A 11 31.81 -25.56 -15.87
CA VAL A 11 30.60 -24.89 -16.35
C VAL A 11 29.34 -25.66 -15.94
N GLU A 12 29.33 -27.02 -16.14
CA GLU A 12 28.20 -27.84 -15.70
C GLU A 12 28.00 -27.81 -14.18
N GLU A 13 29.08 -27.85 -13.41
CA GLU A 13 28.98 -27.79 -11.95
C GLU A 13 28.48 -26.40 -11.45
N VAL A 14 28.89 -25.34 -12.11
CA VAL A 14 28.38 -23.97 -11.84
C VAL A 14 26.91 -23.85 -12.19
N TYR A 15 26.49 -24.36 -13.36
CA TYR A 15 25.07 -24.37 -13.73
C TYR A 15 24.22 -25.17 -12.73
N LYS A 16 24.69 -26.36 -12.33
CA LYS A 16 24.00 -27.19 -11.35
C LYS A 16 23.90 -26.54 -9.96
N LYS A 17 24.93 -25.81 -9.55
CA LYS A 17 24.88 -25.01 -8.31
C LYS A 17 23.99 -23.79 -8.40
N LEU A 18 23.87 -23.17 -9.58
CA LEU A 18 22.96 -22.06 -9.83
C LEU A 18 21.50 -22.53 -9.88
N GLU A 19 21.22 -23.66 -10.54
CA GLU A 19 19.87 -24.26 -10.58
C GLU A 19 19.41 -24.65 -9.17
N ASN A 20 20.24 -25.34 -8.39
CA ASN A 20 19.92 -25.69 -7.00
C ASN A 20 19.70 -24.45 -6.12
N ARG A 21 20.47 -23.37 -6.29
CA ARG A 21 20.24 -22.10 -5.58
C ARG A 21 18.96 -21.39 -6.00
N THR A 22 18.63 -21.44 -7.28
CA THR A 22 17.36 -20.86 -7.76
C THR A 22 16.17 -21.68 -7.24
N GLU A 23 16.23 -22.99 -7.20
CA GLU A 23 15.16 -23.83 -6.61
C GLU A 23 15.02 -23.62 -5.09
N GLU A 24 16.11 -23.44 -4.36
CA GLU A 24 16.07 -23.10 -2.91
C GLU A 24 15.46 -21.70 -2.68
N ILE A 25 15.81 -20.70 -3.51
CA ILE A 25 15.26 -19.34 -3.42
C ILE A 25 13.76 -19.32 -3.81
N PHE A 26 13.33 -20.18 -4.76
CA PHE A 26 11.93 -20.31 -5.14
C PHE A 26 11.09 -21.12 -4.13
N ASN A 27 11.72 -21.92 -3.26
CA ASN A 27 11.05 -22.74 -2.25
C ASN A 27 11.01 -22.12 -0.85
N GLU A 28 11.67 -20.98 -0.59
CA GLU A 28 11.48 -20.29 0.68
C GLU A 28 10.06 -19.76 0.79
N LYS A 29 9.26 -20.40 1.66
CA LYS A 29 7.93 -19.91 1.99
C LYS A 29 8.03 -18.53 2.62
N LYS A 30 7.12 -17.65 2.24
CA LYS A 30 7.02 -16.30 2.80
C LYS A 30 6.58 -16.37 4.27
N LYS A 31 7.15 -15.53 5.13
CA LYS A 31 6.82 -15.48 6.56
C LYS A 31 5.57 -14.63 6.76
N LEU A 32 4.53 -15.23 7.33
CA LEU A 32 3.27 -14.58 7.71
C LEU A 32 3.15 -14.53 9.23
N ILE A 33 2.95 -13.35 9.78
CA ILE A 33 2.69 -13.19 11.22
C ILE A 33 1.21 -12.88 11.42
N VAL A 34 0.59 -13.62 12.34
CA VAL A 34 -0.79 -13.38 12.77
C VAL A 34 -0.78 -12.69 14.12
N LEU A 35 -1.56 -11.61 14.25
CA LEU A 35 -1.72 -10.85 15.48
C LEU A 35 -3.12 -11.02 16.06
N TRP A 36 -3.16 -11.04 17.38
CA TRP A 36 -4.40 -11.10 18.20
C TRP A 36 -5.30 -12.30 17.91
N GLU A 37 -4.68 -13.45 17.65
CA GLU A 37 -5.38 -14.72 17.48
C GLU A 37 -4.81 -15.77 18.44
N ASP A 38 -5.70 -16.52 19.08
CA ASP A 38 -5.34 -17.54 20.06
C ASP A 38 -4.92 -18.86 19.39
N SER A 39 -5.51 -19.19 18.22
CA SER A 39 -5.19 -20.41 17.45
C SER A 39 -4.80 -20.09 16.02
N LEU A 40 -3.73 -20.70 15.56
CA LEU A 40 -3.23 -20.59 14.20
C LEU A 40 -3.75 -21.68 13.26
N ASP A 41 -4.55 -22.62 13.73
CA ASP A 41 -4.94 -23.82 12.97
C ASP A 41 -5.65 -23.47 11.68
N LYS A 42 -6.64 -22.56 11.73
CA LYS A 42 -7.35 -22.07 10.54
C LYS A 42 -6.41 -21.46 9.50
N TYR A 43 -5.42 -20.67 9.94
CA TYR A 43 -4.47 -20.03 9.04
C TYR A 43 -3.50 -21.05 8.44
N LYS A 44 -3.07 -22.03 9.24
CA LYS A 44 -2.22 -23.12 8.79
C LYS A 44 -2.91 -23.98 7.75
N GLU A 45 -4.16 -24.37 7.99
CA GLU A 45 -4.94 -25.17 7.03
C GLU A 45 -5.07 -24.50 5.68
N GLU A 46 -5.37 -23.18 5.67
CA GLU A 46 -5.64 -22.44 4.46
C GLU A 46 -4.37 -21.95 3.74
N LEU A 47 -3.31 -21.58 4.45
CA LEU A 47 -2.17 -20.83 3.91
C LEU A 47 -0.84 -21.58 3.96
N ILE A 48 -0.76 -22.80 4.54
CA ILE A 48 0.49 -23.56 4.75
C ILE A 48 1.28 -23.85 3.48
N LYS A 49 0.61 -23.87 2.33
CA LYS A 49 1.28 -24.13 1.04
C LYS A 49 2.16 -22.96 0.59
N GLU A 50 1.86 -21.74 1.06
CA GLU A 50 2.46 -20.50 0.54
C GLU A 50 3.24 -19.73 1.59
N TYR A 51 2.86 -19.89 2.86
CA TYR A 51 3.42 -19.15 3.98
C TYR A 51 3.83 -20.06 5.12
N ASP A 52 4.95 -19.70 5.75
CA ASP A 52 5.28 -20.16 7.10
C ASP A 52 4.60 -19.21 8.11
N ILE A 53 3.70 -19.76 8.91
CA ILE A 53 2.79 -18.98 9.75
C ILE A 53 3.29 -19.00 11.19
N TYR A 54 3.42 -17.82 11.75
CA TYR A 54 3.90 -17.58 13.11
C TYR A 54 2.92 -16.71 13.89
N ASN A 55 2.92 -16.90 15.21
CA ASN A 55 2.27 -15.95 16.11
C ASN A 55 3.23 -14.78 16.38
N TYR A 56 2.68 -13.60 16.65
CA TYR A 56 3.48 -12.43 17.06
C TYR A 56 4.33 -12.72 18.32
N GLU A 57 3.80 -13.53 19.26
CA GLU A 57 4.49 -13.93 20.49
C GLU A 57 5.76 -14.75 20.27
N ASP A 58 5.94 -15.35 19.09
CA ASP A 58 7.15 -16.10 18.71
C ASP A 58 8.39 -15.19 18.55
N GLY A 59 8.25 -13.88 18.75
CA GLY A 59 9.35 -12.92 18.80
C GLY A 59 10.01 -12.62 17.45
N ILE A 60 9.35 -12.91 16.34
CA ILE A 60 9.87 -12.67 14.99
C ILE A 60 9.86 -11.17 14.70
N LYS A 61 11.02 -10.64 14.31
CA LYS A 61 11.24 -9.21 14.09
C LYS A 61 10.98 -8.72 12.67
N ASP A 62 10.83 -9.63 11.69
CA ASP A 62 10.59 -9.31 10.29
C ASP A 62 9.75 -10.40 9.60
N CYS A 63 8.88 -9.96 8.68
CA CYS A 63 7.98 -10.86 7.96
C CYS A 63 7.66 -10.28 6.57
N ASP A 64 7.05 -11.08 5.71
CA ASP A 64 6.62 -10.65 4.37
C ASP A 64 5.19 -10.15 4.36
N ALA A 65 4.36 -10.68 5.27
CA ALA A 65 2.99 -10.25 5.43
C ALA A 65 2.54 -10.36 6.89
N ILE A 66 1.52 -9.57 7.23
CA ILE A 66 0.86 -9.58 8.54
C ILE A 66 -0.63 -9.79 8.34
N VAL A 67 -1.23 -10.60 9.20
CA VAL A 67 -2.69 -10.69 9.35
C VAL A 67 -3.09 -10.23 10.74
N VAL A 68 -3.98 -9.25 10.77
CA VAL A 68 -4.61 -8.73 11.98
C VAL A 68 -6.00 -9.37 12.10
N SER A 69 -6.16 -10.29 13.03
CA SER A 69 -7.41 -11.05 13.21
C SER A 69 -8.49 -10.23 13.91
N LYS A 70 -8.11 -9.45 14.90
CA LYS A 70 -9.01 -8.61 15.70
C LYS A 70 -8.44 -7.19 15.78
N LEU A 71 -9.23 -6.18 15.47
CA LEU A 71 -8.83 -4.78 15.55
C LEU A 71 -9.83 -4.00 16.41
N CYS A 72 -9.42 -3.68 17.62
CA CYS A 72 -10.25 -2.93 18.58
C CYS A 72 -10.36 -1.45 18.21
N LEU A 73 -11.32 -0.74 18.81
CA LEU A 73 -11.55 0.69 18.61
C LEU A 73 -10.27 1.52 18.82
N ARG A 74 -9.52 1.23 19.90
CA ARG A 74 -8.25 1.92 20.21
C ARG A 74 -7.20 1.66 19.13
N GLY A 75 -6.99 0.39 18.78
CA GLY A 75 -5.99 0.00 17.78
C GLY A 75 -6.24 0.63 16.42
N LEU A 76 -7.51 0.64 15.97
CA LEU A 76 -7.88 1.29 14.72
C LEU A 76 -7.59 2.79 14.74
N ALA A 77 -7.99 3.50 15.81
CA ALA A 77 -7.74 4.93 15.93
C ALA A 77 -6.24 5.27 16.03
N ASN A 78 -5.48 4.49 16.79
CA ASN A 78 -4.03 4.68 16.94
C ASN A 78 -3.31 4.49 15.61
N LEU A 79 -3.52 3.36 14.95
CA LEU A 79 -2.87 3.04 13.68
C LEU A 79 -3.22 4.07 12.60
N ALA A 80 -4.50 4.48 12.49
CA ALA A 80 -4.94 5.48 11.52
C ALA A 80 -4.33 6.88 11.73
N ASN A 81 -3.92 7.20 12.96
CA ASN A 81 -3.23 8.45 13.29
C ASN A 81 -1.71 8.28 13.38
N GLY A 82 -1.16 7.13 13.02
CA GLY A 82 0.27 6.85 13.10
C GLY A 82 0.81 6.74 14.53
N MET A 83 -0.08 6.51 15.50
CA MET A 83 0.30 6.35 16.91
C MET A 83 0.46 4.87 17.26
N ASN A 84 1.36 4.58 18.18
CA ASN A 84 1.58 3.23 18.71
C ASN A 84 1.63 3.26 20.24
N VAL A 85 0.67 2.64 20.88
CA VAL A 85 0.60 2.54 22.35
C VAL A 85 1.03 1.12 22.78
N SER A 86 0.81 0.12 21.92
CA SER A 86 1.24 -1.25 22.19
C SER A 86 2.40 -1.69 21.29
N ASN A 87 3.08 -2.77 21.67
CA ASN A 87 4.18 -3.33 20.88
C ASN A 87 3.70 -3.86 19.53
N GLU A 88 2.49 -4.44 19.49
CA GLU A 88 1.84 -4.94 18.28
C GLU A 88 1.51 -3.78 17.33
N GLU A 89 0.92 -2.69 17.83
CA GLU A 89 0.65 -1.50 17.03
C GLU A 89 1.95 -0.94 16.43
N ARG A 90 3.02 -0.88 17.25
CA ARG A 90 4.36 -0.48 16.81
C ARG A 90 4.90 -1.38 15.72
N PHE A 91 4.70 -2.69 15.86
CA PHE A 91 5.15 -3.66 14.87
C PHE A 91 4.40 -3.49 13.55
N ILE A 92 3.06 -3.34 13.59
CA ILE A 92 2.23 -3.11 12.41
C ILE A 92 2.69 -1.85 11.67
N LEU A 93 2.83 -0.71 12.35
CA LEU A 93 3.28 0.54 11.73
C LEU A 93 4.67 0.41 11.14
N LYS A 94 5.59 -0.27 11.83
CA LYS A 94 6.93 -0.54 11.30
C LYS A 94 6.89 -1.36 10.01
N MET A 95 6.00 -2.34 9.91
CA MET A 95 5.88 -3.16 8.71
C MET A 95 5.21 -2.38 7.56
N ILE A 96 4.21 -1.54 7.84
CA ILE A 96 3.64 -0.60 6.86
C ILE A 96 4.75 0.31 6.31
N MET A 97 5.57 0.91 7.18
CA MET A 97 6.70 1.76 6.76
C MET A 97 7.77 1.03 5.95
N LYS A 98 7.93 -0.29 6.15
CA LYS A 98 8.78 -1.15 5.33
C LYS A 98 8.14 -1.58 4.00
N GLY A 99 6.91 -1.17 3.70
CA GLY A 99 6.17 -1.57 2.51
C GLY A 99 5.72 -3.04 2.52
N LYS A 100 5.65 -3.67 3.71
CA LYS A 100 5.17 -5.04 3.86
C LYS A 100 3.65 -5.09 3.78
N LYS A 101 3.10 -6.23 3.37
CA LYS A 101 1.65 -6.41 3.22
C LYS A 101 0.99 -6.58 4.57
N VAL A 102 -0.02 -5.77 4.85
CA VAL A 102 -0.82 -5.87 6.08
C VAL A 102 -2.27 -6.12 5.70
N PHE A 103 -2.83 -7.21 6.23
CA PHE A 103 -4.21 -7.62 6.03
C PHE A 103 -4.97 -7.52 7.34
N VAL A 104 -6.18 -6.99 7.31
CA VAL A 104 -7.10 -6.93 8.45
C VAL A 104 -8.35 -7.71 8.12
N ILE A 105 -8.76 -8.63 9.00
CA ILE A 105 -9.98 -9.39 8.81
C ILE A 105 -11.19 -8.53 9.15
N ASN A 106 -12.10 -8.31 8.20
CA ASN A 106 -13.27 -7.46 8.34
C ASN A 106 -14.17 -7.87 9.51
N SER A 107 -14.38 -9.17 9.72
CA SER A 107 -15.20 -9.70 10.83
C SER A 107 -14.60 -9.41 12.20
N GLY A 108 -13.28 -9.18 12.29
CA GLY A 108 -12.55 -8.85 13.51
C GLY A 108 -12.51 -7.35 13.84
N VAL A 109 -13.03 -6.49 12.98
CA VAL A 109 -13.03 -5.04 13.20
C VAL A 109 -14.17 -4.65 14.13
N GLU A 110 -13.83 -4.18 15.34
CA GLU A 110 -14.76 -3.99 16.43
C GLU A 110 -15.87 -2.97 16.14
N TYR A 111 -15.55 -1.81 15.56
CA TYR A 111 -16.54 -0.75 15.37
C TYR A 111 -17.72 -1.17 14.48
N LYS A 112 -17.53 -2.12 13.57
CA LYS A 112 -18.59 -2.62 12.66
C LYS A 112 -19.76 -3.26 13.40
N ARG A 113 -19.51 -3.78 14.61
CA ARG A 113 -20.55 -4.35 15.48
C ARG A 113 -21.54 -3.31 15.99
N TYR A 114 -21.13 -2.04 16.06
CA TYR A 114 -21.94 -0.94 16.58
C TYR A 114 -22.67 -0.14 15.50
N SER A 115 -22.76 -0.65 14.28
CA SER A 115 -23.38 0.05 13.14
C SER A 115 -24.82 0.52 13.37
N LYS A 116 -25.59 -0.20 14.22
CA LYS A 116 -26.98 0.11 14.55
C LYS A 116 -27.18 0.91 15.84
N THR A 117 -26.18 0.95 16.71
CA THR A 117 -26.30 1.51 18.06
C THR A 117 -25.45 2.75 18.29
N ALA A 118 -24.35 2.90 17.58
CA ALA A 118 -23.45 4.02 17.76
C ALA A 118 -24.03 5.34 17.24
N PRO A 119 -23.74 6.48 17.90
CA PRO A 119 -24.02 7.79 17.34
C PRO A 119 -23.39 7.94 15.94
N LYS A 120 -24.17 8.38 14.96
CA LYS A 120 -23.76 8.40 13.54
C LYS A 120 -22.45 9.15 13.29
N ILE A 121 -22.24 10.27 13.98
CA ILE A 121 -21.02 11.08 13.86
C ILE A 121 -19.80 10.27 14.35
N LEU A 122 -19.91 9.58 15.46
CA LEU A 122 -18.83 8.76 16.00
C LEU A 122 -18.55 7.55 15.10
N TYR A 123 -19.59 6.88 14.63
CA TYR A 123 -19.44 5.75 13.70
C TYR A 123 -18.71 6.16 12.42
N ASN A 124 -19.11 7.27 11.81
CA ASN A 124 -18.47 7.81 10.61
C ASN A 124 -16.99 8.13 10.86
N LYS A 125 -16.63 8.57 12.06
CA LYS A 125 -15.22 8.82 12.42
C LYS A 125 -14.37 7.53 12.34
N TYR A 126 -14.92 6.40 12.76
CA TYR A 126 -14.24 5.10 12.64
C TYR A 126 -14.18 4.59 11.19
N VAL A 127 -15.18 4.92 10.36
CA VAL A 127 -15.12 4.66 8.92
C VAL A 127 -13.96 5.45 8.29
N GLU A 128 -13.81 6.74 8.63
CA GLU A 128 -12.66 7.55 8.17
C GLU A 128 -11.30 6.96 8.61
N PHE A 129 -11.21 6.36 9.80
CA PHE A 129 -9.99 5.69 10.25
C PHE A 129 -9.69 4.43 9.41
N GLU A 130 -10.71 3.66 9.06
CA GLU A 130 -10.54 2.50 8.18
C GLU A 130 -10.05 2.95 6.79
N GLU A 131 -10.63 4.03 6.22
CA GLU A 131 -10.20 4.59 4.94
C GLU A 131 -8.75 5.06 4.96
N LYS A 132 -8.34 5.76 6.02
CA LYS A 132 -6.93 6.13 6.20
C LYS A 132 -5.99 4.94 6.22
N LEU A 133 -6.36 3.85 6.88
CA LEU A 133 -5.53 2.64 6.86
C LEU A 133 -5.45 2.02 5.46
N LYS A 134 -6.53 2.07 4.69
CA LYS A 134 -6.51 1.65 3.28
C LYS A 134 -5.56 2.51 2.45
N ASP A 135 -5.54 3.82 2.69
CA ASP A 135 -4.59 4.76 2.05
C ASP A 135 -3.13 4.44 2.42
N TYR A 136 -2.88 3.92 3.63
CA TYR A 136 -1.56 3.43 4.04
C TYR A 136 -1.18 2.07 3.42
N GLY A 137 -2.07 1.49 2.61
CA GLY A 137 -1.86 0.21 1.94
C GLY A 137 -2.29 -1.01 2.76
N VAL A 138 -2.99 -0.83 3.88
CA VAL A 138 -3.60 -1.91 4.65
C VAL A 138 -4.83 -2.43 3.91
N LYS A 139 -4.94 -3.75 3.77
CA LYS A 139 -6.04 -4.39 3.05
C LYS A 139 -7.01 -5.03 4.03
N PHE A 140 -8.28 -4.67 3.91
CA PHE A 140 -9.37 -5.27 4.65
C PHE A 140 -9.95 -6.42 3.83
N ILE A 141 -9.93 -7.64 4.37
CA ILE A 141 -10.32 -8.87 3.70
C ILE A 141 -11.47 -9.56 4.45
N ASP A 142 -12.33 -10.23 3.71
CA ASP A 142 -13.41 -11.03 4.28
C ASP A 142 -13.01 -12.50 4.47
N SER A 143 -12.10 -13.00 3.61
CA SER A 143 -11.63 -14.37 3.62
C SER A 143 -10.11 -14.45 3.48
N LEU A 144 -9.50 -15.45 4.12
CA LEU A 144 -8.06 -15.74 3.99
C LEU A 144 -7.66 -16.16 2.57
N THR A 145 -8.62 -16.65 1.78
CA THR A 145 -8.37 -17.00 0.35
C THR A 145 -7.94 -15.79 -0.48
N GLU A 146 -8.36 -14.59 -0.10
CA GLU A 146 -7.95 -13.36 -0.78
C GLU A 146 -6.44 -13.12 -0.66
N ILE A 147 -5.80 -13.57 0.44
CA ILE A 147 -4.34 -13.44 0.63
C ILE A 147 -3.58 -14.18 -0.47
N LYS A 148 -4.11 -15.32 -0.97
CA LYS A 148 -3.51 -16.12 -2.03
C LYS A 148 -3.52 -15.40 -3.38
N GLN A 149 -4.54 -14.60 -3.65
CA GLN A 149 -4.70 -13.87 -4.92
C GLN A 149 -3.69 -12.71 -5.05
N PHE A 150 -3.13 -12.26 -3.93
CA PHE A 150 -2.10 -11.22 -3.90
C PHE A 150 -0.68 -11.76 -4.18
N LYS A 151 -0.55 -12.89 -4.90
CA LYS A 151 0.71 -13.33 -5.49
C LYS A 151 1.16 -12.27 -6.50
N ASP A 152 2.36 -11.75 -6.26
CA ASP A 152 3.15 -11.02 -7.25
C ASP A 152 2.71 -9.60 -7.71
N LEU A 153 2.49 -8.71 -6.76
CA LEU A 153 2.78 -7.29 -7.01
C LEU A 153 4.03 -6.81 -6.24
N GLY A 154 4.95 -7.73 -6.00
CA GLY A 154 6.19 -7.49 -5.26
C GLY A 154 7.41 -7.33 -6.16
N LYS A 155 7.38 -6.44 -7.14
CA LYS A 155 8.53 -5.69 -7.69
C LYS A 155 7.93 -4.51 -8.47
N ASN A 156 8.17 -3.30 -7.97
CA ASN A 156 7.77 -2.04 -8.58
C ASN A 156 6.28 -1.64 -8.42
N ASN A 157 5.88 -1.25 -7.22
CA ASN A 157 4.82 -0.27 -7.09
C ASN A 157 5.25 0.84 -6.13
N ILE A 158 6.13 1.69 -6.60
CA ILE A 158 5.96 3.11 -6.40
C ILE A 158 4.61 3.42 -7.07
N VAL A 159 3.63 3.71 -6.26
CA VAL A 159 2.29 4.22 -6.53
C VAL A 159 2.08 4.57 -8.01
N LYS A 160 1.38 3.69 -8.74
CA LYS A 160 0.52 4.09 -9.84
C LYS A 160 -0.89 3.72 -9.42
N GLU A 161 -1.59 4.67 -8.85
CA GLU A 161 -3.04 4.64 -8.75
C GLU A 161 -3.60 4.56 -10.16
N GLU A 162 -4.15 3.41 -10.51
CA GLU A 162 -5.09 3.32 -11.63
C GLU A 162 -6.46 3.76 -11.11
N ILE A 163 -6.73 5.03 -11.25
CA ILE A 163 -8.10 5.52 -11.31
C ILE A 163 -8.60 5.13 -12.70
N SER A 164 -9.43 4.08 -12.75
CA SER A 164 -10.17 3.73 -13.94
C SER A 164 -11.29 4.74 -14.15
N GLU A 165 -11.00 5.80 -14.87
CA GLU A 165 -12.01 6.52 -15.64
C GLU A 165 -11.55 6.57 -17.09
N LYS A 166 -12.36 5.94 -17.95
CA LYS A 166 -12.29 6.06 -19.39
C LYS A 166 -12.32 7.54 -19.78
N CYS A 167 -11.26 8.00 -20.37
CA CYS A 167 -11.31 9.03 -21.40
C CYS A 167 -10.18 8.79 -22.38
N GLU A 168 -10.58 8.61 -23.62
CA GLU A 168 -9.74 8.45 -24.79
C GLU A 168 -8.90 9.70 -25.03
N SER A 169 -7.65 9.44 -25.48
CA SER A 169 -6.76 10.32 -26.23
C SER A 169 -6.65 11.79 -25.79
N CYS A 170 -5.50 12.14 -25.20
CA CYS A 170 -4.67 13.22 -25.75
C CYS A 170 -3.35 13.31 -24.97
N SER A 171 -2.27 13.25 -25.70
CA SER A 171 -0.95 13.72 -25.34
C SER A 171 -1.04 15.20 -24.94
N GLU A 172 -0.55 15.54 -23.77
CA GLU A 172 0.21 16.75 -23.49
C GLU A 172 0.17 17.10 -22.00
N LYS A 173 1.27 17.56 -21.49
CA LYS A 173 1.63 17.84 -20.08
C LYS A 173 0.95 19.12 -19.55
N SER A 174 -0.37 19.21 -19.61
CA SER A 174 -1.13 20.38 -19.19
C SER A 174 -2.07 20.05 -18.02
N LEU A 175 -2.17 20.98 -17.08
CA LEU A 175 -3.01 20.90 -15.90
C LEU A 175 -4.30 21.68 -16.16
N GLU A 176 -5.45 21.01 -16.21
CA GLU A 176 -6.73 21.65 -16.44
C GLU A 176 -7.48 21.92 -15.13
N LEU A 177 -7.76 23.19 -14.86
CA LEU A 177 -8.58 23.64 -13.73
C LEU A 177 -9.83 24.35 -14.29
N ARG A 178 -10.76 23.56 -14.83
CA ARG A 178 -12.03 24.08 -15.35
C ARG A 178 -13.10 24.17 -14.25
N ASN A 179 -14.03 25.08 -14.40
CA ASN A 179 -15.17 25.32 -13.50
C ASN A 179 -14.81 25.85 -12.09
N LYS A 180 -13.62 26.44 -11.91
CA LYS A 180 -13.21 27.00 -10.63
C LYS A 180 -13.06 28.51 -10.72
N LYS A 181 -13.92 29.26 -10.00
CA LYS A 181 -13.90 30.74 -10.00
C LYS A 181 -12.67 31.30 -9.27
N LEU A 182 -12.17 30.62 -8.24
CA LEU A 182 -11.02 31.06 -7.46
C LEU A 182 -9.98 29.93 -7.40
N ILE A 183 -8.77 30.21 -7.84
CA ILE A 183 -7.64 29.27 -7.87
C ILE A 183 -6.69 29.63 -6.74
N VAL A 184 -6.50 28.72 -5.80
CA VAL A 184 -5.60 28.87 -4.66
C VAL A 184 -4.36 27.99 -4.84
N GLU A 185 -3.27 28.33 -4.13
CA GLU A 185 -2.00 27.60 -4.20
C GLU A 185 -2.18 26.10 -3.92
N SER A 186 -3.02 25.74 -2.95
CA SER A 186 -3.27 24.34 -2.59
C SER A 186 -3.86 23.50 -3.73
N ASP A 187 -4.61 24.11 -4.64
CA ASP A 187 -5.17 23.44 -5.81
C ASP A 187 -4.07 23.11 -6.82
N LEU A 188 -3.17 24.06 -7.03
CA LEU A 188 -2.02 23.87 -7.90
C LEU A 188 -1.04 22.82 -7.34
N ARG A 189 -0.78 22.85 -6.04
CA ARG A 189 0.11 21.90 -5.37
C ARG A 189 -0.41 20.45 -5.46
N LYS A 190 -1.72 20.24 -5.30
CA LYS A 190 -2.33 18.90 -5.37
C LYS A 190 -2.19 18.27 -6.75
N LEU A 191 -2.25 19.07 -7.79
CA LEU A 191 -2.26 18.61 -9.18
C LEU A 191 -0.89 18.72 -9.86
N TYR A 192 0.05 19.46 -9.26
CA TYR A 192 1.40 19.66 -9.83
C TYR A 192 2.22 18.36 -9.83
N LYS A 193 2.66 17.94 -11.02
CA LYS A 193 3.66 16.89 -11.21
C LYS A 193 4.92 17.54 -11.82
N LYS A 194 6.09 17.07 -11.43
CA LYS A 194 7.41 17.66 -11.76
C LYS A 194 7.69 17.97 -13.24
N ASP A 195 6.87 17.40 -14.15
CA ASP A 195 7.05 17.56 -15.60
C ASP A 195 5.98 18.43 -16.28
N MET A 196 5.13 19.10 -15.52
CA MET A 196 4.08 19.96 -16.08
C MET A 196 4.62 21.34 -16.43
N LYS A 197 4.24 21.84 -17.62
CA LYS A 197 4.65 23.15 -18.12
C LYS A 197 3.49 24.14 -18.30
N GLU A 198 2.26 23.65 -18.40
CA GLU A 198 1.10 24.50 -18.68
C GLU A 198 -0.05 24.27 -17.71
N VAL A 199 -0.74 25.36 -17.34
CA VAL A 199 -1.97 25.36 -16.53
C VAL A 199 -3.07 26.00 -17.35
N ILE A 200 -4.13 25.24 -17.63
CA ILE A 200 -5.31 25.69 -18.35
C ILE A 200 -6.38 26.09 -17.35
N ILE A 201 -6.86 27.32 -17.44
CA ILE A 201 -7.89 27.88 -16.54
C ILE A 201 -8.97 28.57 -17.34
N ASP A 202 -10.16 28.74 -16.73
CA ASP A 202 -11.24 29.49 -17.36
C ASP A 202 -10.93 31.00 -17.45
N LYS A 203 -11.45 31.67 -18.49
CA LYS A 203 -11.26 33.12 -18.67
C LYS A 203 -11.67 33.97 -17.47
N LYS A 204 -12.67 33.52 -16.71
CA LYS A 204 -13.24 34.24 -15.56
C LYS A 204 -12.64 33.82 -14.22
N SER A 205 -11.64 32.89 -14.20
CA SER A 205 -11.00 32.46 -12.98
C SER A 205 -10.07 33.51 -12.40
N ILE A 206 -10.15 33.71 -11.10
CA ILE A 206 -9.28 34.60 -10.33
C ILE A 206 -8.19 33.75 -9.68
N ILE A 207 -6.93 34.15 -9.89
CA ILE A 207 -5.77 33.49 -9.28
C ILE A 207 -5.35 34.28 -8.06
N THR A 208 -5.21 33.62 -6.91
CA THR A 208 -4.71 34.28 -5.70
C THR A 208 -3.24 34.66 -5.82
N PRO A 209 -2.74 35.68 -5.09
CA PRO A 209 -1.32 36.06 -5.11
C PRO A 209 -0.38 34.89 -4.83
N LEU A 210 -0.69 34.05 -3.81
CA LEU A 210 0.08 32.85 -3.47
C LEU A 210 0.10 31.81 -4.61
N ALA A 211 -1.02 31.62 -5.29
CA ALA A 211 -1.09 30.73 -6.47
C ALA A 211 -0.26 31.28 -7.62
N ASN A 212 -0.25 32.59 -7.80
CA ASN A 212 0.56 33.24 -8.83
C ASN A 212 2.08 33.09 -8.55
N ASP A 213 2.48 33.26 -7.31
CA ASP A 213 3.87 33.01 -6.88
C ASP A 213 4.30 31.54 -7.12
N PHE A 214 3.41 30.60 -6.82
CA PHE A 214 3.68 29.19 -7.11
C PHE A 214 3.88 28.93 -8.60
N ILE A 215 3.01 29.49 -9.46
CA ILE A 215 3.13 29.39 -10.93
C ILE A 215 4.48 29.96 -11.41
N ARG A 216 4.89 31.08 -10.83
CA ARG A 216 6.16 31.76 -11.15
C ARG A 216 7.38 30.95 -10.74
N ILE A 217 7.36 30.40 -9.52
CA ILE A 217 8.45 29.56 -8.98
C ILE A 217 8.60 28.28 -9.80
N GLN A 218 7.49 27.65 -10.18
CA GLN A 218 7.49 26.41 -10.95
C GLN A 218 7.62 26.64 -12.48
N LYS A 219 7.72 27.90 -12.92
CA LYS A 219 7.81 28.30 -14.35
C LYS A 219 6.69 27.70 -15.21
N LEU A 220 5.46 27.75 -14.70
CA LEU A 220 4.29 27.25 -15.40
C LEU A 220 3.69 28.34 -16.31
N ASN A 221 3.30 27.96 -17.52
CA ASN A 221 2.56 28.85 -18.43
C ASN A 221 1.07 28.79 -18.16
N ILE A 222 0.40 29.94 -18.13
CA ILE A 222 -1.05 30.02 -17.92
C ILE A 222 -1.74 30.16 -19.28
N LYS A 223 -2.62 29.22 -19.61
CA LYS A 223 -3.49 29.29 -20.78
C LYS A 223 -4.93 29.51 -20.33
N ARG A 224 -5.55 30.62 -20.74
CA ARG A 224 -6.94 30.94 -20.45
C ARG A 224 -7.84 30.50 -21.61
N VAL A 225 -8.86 29.68 -21.29
CA VAL A 225 -9.78 29.11 -22.29
C VAL A 225 -11.20 29.53 -22.00
#